data_410ec010f4963b27b0f15da900d0584e
#
_entry.id   410ec010f4963b27b0f15da900d0584e
#
_cell.length_a   1.000
_cell.length_b   1.000
_cell.length_c   1.000
_cell.angle_alpha   90.00
_cell.angle_beta   90.00
_cell.angle_gamma   90.00
#
_symmetry.space_group_name_H-M   'P 1'
#
loop_
_entity.id
_entity.type
_entity.pdbx_description
1 polymer ?
#
loop_
_entity_poly.entity_id
_entity_poly.type
_entity_poly.pdbx_seq_one_letter_code
_entity_poly.pdbx_strand_id
1 'polypeptide(L)'
;LKRHAKDGALIRAHKEVLKMLVIKRTGNTQEFDEEKIKAAVAKAMSRTDYEDDKLQKKVVRYVKDTISGDVIEEIEVDDLHKLVENGIMKAQAYDVAREYVTYRKDNMPDIFRERLTLKPYEYPRLADYVDAIQQSYWIVSEYDFTSDVQDYKSNLTYPEKEAARKSMLAISQVEVAVKTFWGKVGDRLPKPEIQGVGATFSESEQR
;
A
#
# COMPACT_ATOMS: atom_id res chain seq x y z
N LEU A 1 -47.00 -12.94 -2.07
CA LEU A 1 -46.18 -12.79 -0.85
C LEU A 1 -44.69 -13.15 -1.08
N LYS A 2 -44.34 -14.24 -1.78
CA LYS A 2 -42.92 -14.64 -2.02
C LYS A 2 -42.17 -13.75 -3.04
N ARG A 3 -42.85 -13.05 -3.98
CA ARG A 3 -42.21 -12.08 -4.90
C ARG A 3 -41.82 -10.80 -4.22
N HIS A 4 -42.69 -10.21 -3.39
CA HIS A 4 -42.34 -8.97 -2.64
C HIS A 4 -41.22 -9.13 -1.62
N ALA A 5 -41.03 -10.32 -1.03
CA ALA A 5 -39.93 -10.59 -0.13
C ALA A 5 -38.56 -10.64 -0.86
N LYS A 6 -38.54 -11.18 -2.10
CA LYS A 6 -37.33 -11.18 -2.94
C LYS A 6 -36.95 -9.79 -3.42
N ASP A 7 -37.95 -8.97 -3.80
CA ASP A 7 -37.75 -7.61 -4.27
C ASP A 7 -37.25 -6.72 -3.12
N GLY A 8 -37.76 -6.91 -1.90
CA GLY A 8 -37.29 -6.19 -0.71
C GLY A 8 -35.87 -6.57 -0.27
N ALA A 9 -35.48 -7.85 -0.40
CA ALA A 9 -34.13 -8.33 -0.16
C ALA A 9 -33.13 -7.81 -1.21
N LEU A 10 -33.52 -7.79 -2.49
CA LEU A 10 -32.72 -7.25 -3.60
C LEU A 10 -32.46 -5.73 -3.43
N ILE A 11 -33.49 -4.99 -3.01
CA ILE A 11 -33.40 -3.54 -2.77
C ILE A 11 -32.50 -3.25 -1.56
N ARG A 12 -32.55 -4.06 -0.49
CA ARG A 12 -31.65 -3.96 0.66
C ARG A 12 -30.21 -4.27 0.25
N ALA A 13 -29.95 -5.39 -0.41
CA ALA A 13 -28.64 -5.77 -0.91
C ALA A 13 -28.05 -4.70 -1.86
N HIS A 14 -28.88 -4.10 -2.71
CA HIS A 14 -28.47 -3.00 -3.60
C HIS A 14 -28.11 -1.71 -2.83
N LYS A 15 -28.77 -1.45 -1.71
CA LYS A 15 -28.51 -0.30 -0.83
C LYS A 15 -27.26 -0.51 0.03
N GLU A 16 -26.93 -1.76 0.37
CA GLU A 16 -25.73 -2.14 1.12
C GLU A 16 -24.48 -2.07 0.24
N VAL A 17 -24.54 -2.47 -1.02
CA VAL A 17 -23.44 -2.31 -1.99
C VAL A 17 -23.10 -0.83 -2.23
N LEU A 18 -24.06 0.08 -2.13
CA LEU A 18 -23.81 1.53 -2.26
C LEU A 18 -23.06 2.13 -1.05
N LYS A 19 -22.92 1.39 0.05
CA LYS A 19 -22.15 1.81 1.23
C LYS A 19 -20.78 1.11 1.35
N MET A 20 -20.46 0.22 0.40
CA MET A 20 -19.22 -0.51 0.40
C MET A 20 -18.04 0.43 0.18
N LEU A 21 -16.97 0.22 0.94
CA LEU A 21 -15.74 0.97 0.83
C LEU A 21 -14.72 0.21 -0.03
N VAL A 22 -14.04 0.93 -0.91
CA VAL A 22 -12.92 0.42 -1.70
C VAL A 22 -11.64 0.95 -1.10
N ILE A 23 -10.78 0.06 -0.62
CA ILE A 23 -9.46 0.39 -0.09
C ILE A 23 -8.49 0.53 -1.25
N LYS A 24 -7.98 1.73 -1.45
CA LYS A 24 -6.97 2.02 -2.49
C LYS A 24 -5.61 1.47 -2.06
N ARG A 25 -4.71 1.25 -3.02
CA ARG A 25 -3.30 0.88 -2.75
C ARG A 25 -2.57 1.86 -1.82
N THR A 26 -3.03 3.10 -1.75
CA THR A 26 -2.51 4.12 -0.84
C THR A 26 -3.00 3.97 0.61
N GLY A 27 -3.88 3.00 0.90
CA GLY A 27 -4.53 2.81 2.18
C GLY A 27 -5.77 3.69 2.40
N ASN A 28 -6.02 4.67 1.54
CA ASN A 28 -7.22 5.51 1.62
C ASN A 28 -8.45 4.73 1.18
N THR A 29 -9.57 4.96 1.83
CA THR A 29 -10.86 4.39 1.48
C THR A 29 -11.67 5.33 0.59
N GLN A 30 -12.48 4.77 -0.29
CA GLN A 30 -13.41 5.50 -1.15
C GLN A 30 -14.69 4.68 -1.28
N GLU A 31 -15.84 5.34 -1.36
CA GLU A 31 -17.10 4.66 -1.67
C GLU A 31 -17.06 3.98 -3.03
N PHE A 32 -17.74 2.82 -3.11
CA PHE A 32 -17.87 2.08 -4.35
C PHE A 32 -18.61 2.90 -5.41
N ASP A 33 -18.01 3.00 -6.59
CA ASP A 33 -18.52 3.79 -7.70
C ASP A 33 -18.60 2.93 -8.97
N GLU A 34 -19.82 2.58 -9.38
CA GLU A 34 -20.06 1.77 -10.58
C GLU A 34 -19.67 2.47 -11.87
N GLU A 35 -19.71 3.81 -11.91
CA GLU A 35 -19.35 4.57 -13.10
C GLU A 35 -17.85 4.44 -13.40
N LYS A 36 -17.00 4.28 -12.38
CA LYS A 36 -15.59 3.99 -12.58
C LYS A 36 -15.36 2.64 -13.23
N ILE A 37 -16.15 1.63 -12.85
CA ILE A 37 -16.09 0.30 -13.48
C ILE A 37 -16.53 0.41 -14.94
N LYS A 38 -17.66 1.07 -15.21
CA LYS A 38 -18.14 1.28 -16.57
C LYS A 38 -17.11 1.98 -17.44
N ALA A 39 -16.52 3.08 -16.94
CA ALA A 39 -15.49 3.82 -17.64
C ALA A 39 -14.23 2.98 -17.93
N ALA A 40 -13.80 2.16 -16.96
CA ALA A 40 -12.65 1.29 -17.13
C ALA A 40 -12.90 0.19 -18.19
N VAL A 41 -14.08 -0.43 -18.17
CA VAL A 41 -14.50 -1.42 -19.18
C VAL A 41 -14.65 -0.77 -20.54
N ALA A 42 -15.27 0.42 -20.64
CA ALA A 42 -15.40 1.18 -21.89
C ALA A 42 -14.04 1.48 -22.51
N LYS A 43 -13.07 1.87 -21.67
CA LYS A 43 -11.70 2.15 -22.13
C LYS A 43 -10.98 0.89 -22.65
N ALA A 44 -11.24 -0.27 -22.08
CA ALA A 44 -10.72 -1.52 -22.61
C ALA A 44 -11.43 -1.90 -23.93
N MET A 45 -12.76 -1.73 -24.02
CA MET A 45 -13.52 -1.96 -25.24
C MET A 45 -13.04 -1.08 -26.42
N SER A 46 -12.74 0.20 -26.19
CA SER A 46 -12.29 1.12 -27.23
C SER A 46 -10.96 0.75 -27.88
N ARG A 47 -10.25 -0.24 -27.34
CA ARG A 47 -9.00 -0.78 -27.87
C ARG A 47 -9.17 -2.11 -28.60
N THR A 48 -10.42 -2.57 -28.71
CA THR A 48 -10.79 -3.83 -29.34
C THR A 48 -11.92 -3.56 -30.34
N ASP A 49 -12.17 -4.51 -31.23
CA ASP A 49 -13.31 -4.49 -32.16
C ASP A 49 -14.60 -5.03 -31.51
N TYR A 50 -14.72 -4.97 -30.19
CA TYR A 50 -15.86 -5.49 -29.45
C TYR A 50 -17.02 -4.50 -29.41
N GLU A 51 -18.17 -4.86 -29.95
CA GLU A 51 -19.32 -3.95 -30.21
C GLU A 51 -20.51 -4.10 -29.24
N ASP A 52 -20.45 -4.98 -28.21
CA ASP A 52 -21.60 -5.16 -27.29
C ASP A 52 -21.70 -4.05 -26.25
N ASP A 53 -22.50 -3.01 -26.51
CA ASP A 53 -22.77 -1.88 -25.60
C ASP A 53 -23.33 -2.30 -24.23
N LYS A 54 -23.78 -3.55 -24.08
CA LYS A 54 -24.33 -4.07 -22.83
C LYS A 54 -23.25 -4.66 -21.90
N LEU A 55 -22.01 -4.83 -22.39
CA LEU A 55 -20.92 -5.44 -21.64
C LEU A 55 -20.71 -4.73 -20.30
N GLN A 56 -20.62 -3.40 -20.31
CA GLN A 56 -20.41 -2.60 -19.10
C GLN A 56 -21.46 -2.89 -18.02
N LYS A 57 -22.73 -2.95 -18.42
CA LYS A 57 -23.86 -3.25 -17.52
C LYS A 57 -23.81 -4.69 -16.99
N LYS A 58 -23.42 -5.66 -17.84
CA LYS A 58 -23.25 -7.07 -17.45
C LYS A 58 -22.14 -7.21 -16.41
N VAL A 59 -21.00 -6.54 -16.62
CA VAL A 59 -19.86 -6.57 -15.70
C VAL A 59 -20.20 -5.92 -14.36
N VAL A 60 -20.79 -4.72 -14.37
CA VAL A 60 -21.22 -4.05 -13.14
C VAL A 60 -22.20 -4.92 -12.35
N ARG A 61 -23.18 -5.50 -13.04
CA ARG A 61 -24.14 -6.41 -12.40
C ARG A 61 -23.45 -7.60 -11.77
N TYR A 62 -22.52 -8.25 -12.49
CA TYR A 62 -21.76 -9.38 -11.96
C TYR A 62 -20.98 -9.00 -10.69
N VAL A 63 -20.28 -7.87 -10.72
CA VAL A 63 -19.52 -7.36 -9.56
C VAL A 63 -20.44 -7.12 -8.37
N LYS A 64 -21.57 -6.43 -8.58
CA LYS A 64 -22.56 -6.16 -7.53
C LYS A 64 -23.18 -7.44 -6.94
N ASP A 65 -23.55 -8.38 -7.80
CA ASP A 65 -24.16 -9.64 -7.38
C ASP A 65 -23.17 -10.48 -6.55
N THR A 66 -21.88 -10.47 -6.91
CA THR A 66 -20.82 -11.18 -6.15
C THR A 66 -20.60 -10.53 -4.80
N ILE A 67 -20.44 -9.22 -4.75
CA ILE A 67 -20.22 -8.46 -3.52
C ILE A 67 -21.40 -8.62 -2.56
N SER A 68 -22.63 -8.50 -3.06
CA SER A 68 -23.85 -8.65 -2.25
C SER A 68 -24.06 -10.08 -1.76
N GLY A 69 -23.62 -11.08 -2.52
CA GLY A 69 -23.71 -12.49 -2.13
C GLY A 69 -22.79 -12.86 -0.97
N ASP A 70 -21.62 -12.24 -0.93
CA ASP A 70 -20.57 -12.51 0.08
C ASP A 70 -20.61 -11.52 1.27
N VAL A 71 -21.58 -10.57 1.28
CA VAL A 71 -21.73 -9.53 2.35
C VAL A 71 -20.42 -8.79 2.61
N ILE A 72 -19.77 -8.33 1.53
CA ILE A 72 -18.49 -7.63 1.61
C ILE A 72 -18.74 -6.15 1.92
N GLU A 73 -18.26 -5.67 3.08
CA GLU A 73 -18.35 -4.25 3.48
C GLU A 73 -17.18 -3.42 2.96
N GLU A 74 -16.00 -4.03 2.88
CA GLU A 74 -14.77 -3.42 2.38
C GLU A 74 -14.07 -4.34 1.39
N ILE A 75 -13.54 -3.80 0.30
CA ILE A 75 -12.80 -4.55 -0.71
C ILE A 75 -11.54 -3.82 -1.12
N GLU A 76 -10.43 -4.54 -1.21
CA GLU A 76 -9.20 -4.05 -1.80
C GLU A 76 -9.41 -3.72 -3.29
N VAL A 77 -8.84 -2.61 -3.76
CA VAL A 77 -8.97 -2.21 -5.17
C VAL A 77 -8.45 -3.28 -6.12
N ASP A 78 -7.45 -4.06 -5.73
CA ASP A 78 -6.90 -5.14 -6.56
C ASP A 78 -7.86 -6.34 -6.65
N ASP A 79 -8.61 -6.64 -5.60
CA ASP A 79 -9.63 -7.69 -5.63
C ASP A 79 -10.88 -7.23 -6.40
N LEU A 80 -11.26 -5.95 -6.27
CA LEU A 80 -12.29 -5.37 -7.12
C LEU A 80 -11.92 -5.48 -8.61
N HIS A 81 -10.68 -5.22 -8.97
CA HIS A 81 -10.19 -5.39 -10.35
C HIS A 81 -10.28 -6.84 -10.83
N LYS A 82 -9.98 -7.83 -9.98
CA LYS A 82 -10.15 -9.26 -10.31
C LYS A 82 -11.62 -9.60 -10.55
N LEU A 83 -12.55 -9.03 -9.76
CA LEU A 83 -13.97 -9.22 -10.00
C LEU A 83 -14.43 -8.63 -11.33
N VAL A 84 -13.94 -7.44 -11.69
CA VAL A 84 -14.23 -6.83 -13.01
C VAL A 84 -13.70 -7.70 -14.15
N GLU A 85 -12.47 -8.19 -14.05
CA GLU A 85 -11.85 -9.10 -15.02
C GLU A 85 -12.68 -10.37 -15.18
N ASN A 86 -13.06 -11.01 -14.09
CA ASN A 86 -13.92 -12.20 -14.09
C ASN A 86 -15.29 -11.92 -14.73
N GLY A 87 -15.86 -10.73 -14.48
CA GLY A 87 -17.11 -10.30 -15.10
C GLY A 87 -17.00 -10.17 -16.63
N ILE A 88 -15.90 -9.61 -17.12
CA ILE A 88 -15.61 -9.48 -18.56
C ILE A 88 -15.42 -10.88 -19.18
N MET A 89 -14.65 -11.76 -18.52
CA MET A 89 -14.43 -13.14 -18.99
C MET A 89 -15.74 -13.95 -19.01
N LYS A 90 -16.59 -13.80 -17.99
CA LYS A 90 -17.90 -14.46 -17.91
C LYS A 90 -18.85 -14.01 -19.01
N ALA A 91 -18.70 -12.78 -19.48
CA ALA A 91 -19.41 -12.27 -20.65
C ALA A 91 -18.80 -12.74 -21.99
N GLN A 92 -17.75 -13.58 -21.96
CA GLN A 92 -17.02 -14.12 -23.12
C GLN A 92 -16.33 -13.04 -23.99
N ALA A 93 -16.08 -11.85 -23.43
CA ALA A 93 -15.39 -10.75 -24.08
C ALA A 93 -13.86 -10.85 -23.84
N TYR A 94 -13.23 -11.93 -24.32
CA TYR A 94 -11.85 -12.28 -23.98
C TYR A 94 -10.81 -11.23 -24.44
N ASP A 95 -11.02 -10.61 -25.59
CA ASP A 95 -10.11 -9.58 -26.09
C ASP A 95 -10.19 -8.31 -25.22
N VAL A 96 -11.40 -7.94 -24.78
CA VAL A 96 -11.60 -6.84 -23.82
C VAL A 96 -10.96 -7.18 -22.48
N ALA A 97 -11.06 -8.42 -22.01
CA ALA A 97 -10.41 -8.86 -20.76
C ALA A 97 -8.89 -8.72 -20.87
N ARG A 98 -8.29 -9.14 -21.99
CA ARG A 98 -6.86 -9.01 -22.25
C ARG A 98 -6.39 -7.54 -22.22
N GLU A 99 -7.12 -6.67 -22.92
CA GLU A 99 -6.82 -5.23 -22.91
C GLU A 99 -6.99 -4.61 -21.53
N TYR A 100 -8.01 -5.01 -20.79
CA TYR A 100 -8.23 -4.54 -19.42
C TYR A 100 -7.07 -4.90 -18.48
N VAL A 101 -6.60 -6.16 -18.54
CA VAL A 101 -5.46 -6.65 -17.73
C VAL A 101 -4.16 -5.99 -18.14
N THR A 102 -3.89 -5.85 -19.44
CA THR A 102 -2.70 -5.20 -19.98
C THR A 102 -2.64 -3.74 -19.55
N TYR A 103 -3.73 -3.00 -19.74
CA TYR A 103 -3.80 -1.60 -19.29
C TYR A 103 -3.57 -1.45 -17.78
N ARG A 104 -4.16 -2.34 -16.98
CA ARG A 104 -3.96 -2.37 -15.53
C ARG A 104 -2.50 -2.60 -15.17
N LYS A 105 -1.86 -3.61 -15.79
CA LYS A 105 -0.45 -3.94 -15.57
C LYS A 105 0.47 -2.77 -15.91
N ASP A 106 0.24 -2.10 -17.03
CA ASP A 106 1.04 -0.96 -17.49
C ASP A 106 0.91 0.28 -16.57
N ASN A 107 -0.21 0.38 -15.85
CA ASN A 107 -0.48 1.47 -14.91
C ASN A 107 -0.31 1.07 -13.44
N MET A 108 0.18 -0.14 -13.14
CA MET A 108 0.55 -0.50 -11.77
C MET A 108 1.84 0.22 -11.35
N PRO A 109 1.91 0.72 -10.10
CA PRO A 109 3.17 1.19 -9.55
C PRO A 109 4.21 0.07 -9.58
N ASP A 110 5.34 0.33 -10.21
CA ASP A 110 6.49 -0.55 -10.22
C ASP A 110 7.58 0.08 -9.34
N ILE A 111 7.90 -0.60 -8.22
CA ILE A 111 8.84 -0.10 -7.23
C ILE A 111 10.27 0.05 -7.79
N PHE A 112 10.62 -0.72 -8.82
CA PHE A 112 11.92 -0.69 -9.48
C PHE A 112 12.01 0.34 -10.61
N ARG A 113 10.87 0.88 -11.06
CA ARG A 113 10.84 1.89 -12.11
C ARG A 113 11.19 3.25 -11.53
N GLU A 114 12.23 3.89 -12.06
CA GLU A 114 12.61 5.23 -11.68
C GLU A 114 11.48 6.25 -11.89
N ARG A 115 11.35 7.18 -10.96
CA ARG A 115 10.47 8.34 -11.07
C ARG A 115 11.24 9.61 -10.71
N LEU A 116 11.22 10.58 -11.62
CA LEU A 116 11.93 11.85 -11.45
C LEU A 116 11.07 12.92 -10.73
N THR A 117 9.74 12.76 -10.73
CA THR A 117 8.84 13.71 -10.08
C THR A 117 8.59 13.32 -8.64
N LEU A 118 8.72 14.28 -7.71
CA LEU A 118 8.52 14.03 -6.27
C LEU A 118 7.06 13.65 -5.96
N LYS A 119 6.09 14.37 -6.49
CA LYS A 119 4.66 14.18 -6.23
C LYS A 119 3.87 14.02 -7.54
N PRO A 120 2.73 13.30 -7.51
CA PRO A 120 2.16 12.57 -6.36
C PRO A 120 2.98 11.32 -6.00
N TYR A 121 3.01 10.97 -4.71
CA TYR A 121 3.67 9.73 -4.25
C TYR A 121 2.92 8.49 -4.75
N GLU A 122 3.64 7.48 -5.18
CA GLU A 122 3.11 6.14 -5.48
C GLU A 122 2.93 5.31 -4.20
N TYR A 123 3.77 5.58 -3.17
CA TYR A 123 3.79 4.92 -1.88
C TYR A 123 3.69 5.96 -0.75
N PRO A 124 2.53 6.68 -0.62
CA PRO A 124 2.41 7.82 0.29
C PRO A 124 2.60 7.47 1.76
N ARG A 125 2.26 6.23 2.17
CA ARG A 125 2.47 5.77 3.55
C ARG A 125 3.95 5.78 3.98
N LEU A 126 4.89 5.78 3.05
CA LEU A 126 6.31 5.87 3.38
C LEU A 126 6.69 7.26 3.93
N ALA A 127 5.96 8.31 3.54
CA ALA A 127 6.17 9.64 4.10
C ALA A 127 5.85 9.69 5.60
N ASP A 128 4.86 8.92 6.06
CA ASP A 128 4.48 8.86 7.48
C ASP A 128 5.64 8.38 8.36
N TYR A 129 6.49 7.49 7.84
CA TYR A 129 7.68 7.02 8.57
C TYR A 129 8.74 8.12 8.71
N VAL A 130 8.91 8.97 7.70
CA VAL A 130 9.82 10.13 7.77
C VAL A 130 9.35 11.08 8.87
N ASP A 131 8.06 11.40 8.90
CA ASP A 131 7.47 12.28 9.91
C ASP A 131 7.61 11.68 11.32
N ALA A 132 7.38 10.37 11.48
CA ALA A 132 7.52 9.69 12.76
C ALA A 132 8.97 9.75 13.30
N ILE A 133 9.98 9.55 12.44
CA ILE A 133 11.38 9.64 12.84
C ILE A 133 11.76 11.08 13.19
N GLN A 134 11.28 12.05 12.43
CA GLN A 134 11.53 13.47 12.71
C GLN A 134 10.90 13.91 14.03
N GLN A 135 9.73 13.38 14.38
CA GLN A 135 9.07 13.64 15.68
C GLN A 135 9.82 13.01 16.86
N SER A 136 10.55 11.93 16.65
CA SER A 136 11.40 11.26 17.65
C SER A 136 12.85 11.71 17.60
N TYR A 137 13.14 12.86 17.00
CA TYR A 137 14.49 13.40 16.88
C TYR A 137 15.14 13.67 18.24
N TRP A 138 16.38 13.24 18.40
CA TRP A 138 17.20 13.49 19.59
C TRP A 138 18.66 13.72 19.20
N ILE A 139 19.43 14.35 20.07
CA ILE A 139 20.87 14.54 19.92
C ILE A 139 21.59 14.05 21.16
N VAL A 140 22.84 13.61 21.01
CA VAL A 140 23.65 13.05 22.10
C VAL A 140 23.80 14.03 23.28
N SER A 141 23.84 15.35 23.02
CA SER A 141 23.95 16.37 24.05
C SER A 141 22.72 16.54 24.97
N GLU A 142 21.58 15.89 24.63
CA GLU A 142 20.40 15.85 25.50
C GLU A 142 20.52 14.83 26.65
N TYR A 143 21.49 13.94 26.56
CA TYR A 143 21.70 12.89 27.54
C TYR A 143 22.89 13.21 28.44
N ASP A 144 22.70 13.14 29.77
CA ASP A 144 23.77 13.27 30.78
C ASP A 144 24.21 11.88 31.22
N PHE A 145 25.39 11.47 30.80
CA PHE A 145 26.03 10.19 31.16
C PHE A 145 26.96 10.28 32.38
N THR A 146 26.95 11.39 33.13
CA THR A 146 27.90 11.61 34.24
C THR A 146 27.80 10.52 35.33
N SER A 147 26.57 10.16 35.70
CA SER A 147 26.29 9.05 36.64
C SER A 147 26.75 7.69 36.10
N ASP A 148 26.51 7.45 34.84
CA ASP A 148 26.81 6.16 34.16
C ASP A 148 28.34 5.95 34.10
N VAL A 149 29.09 7.03 33.84
CA VAL A 149 30.58 7.00 33.89
C VAL A 149 31.08 6.62 35.27
N GLN A 150 30.48 7.17 36.33
CA GLN A 150 30.84 6.85 37.70
C GLN A 150 30.51 5.41 38.06
N ASP A 151 29.34 4.94 37.68
CA ASP A 151 28.90 3.56 37.90
C ASP A 151 29.81 2.56 37.17
N TYR A 152 30.11 2.84 35.90
CA TYR A 152 31.06 2.03 35.12
C TYR A 152 32.43 1.92 35.77
N LYS A 153 32.96 3.03 36.34
CA LYS A 153 34.29 3.06 36.96
C LYS A 153 34.33 2.33 38.30
N SER A 154 33.30 2.52 39.16
CA SER A 154 33.35 2.17 40.57
C SER A 154 32.44 1.02 40.97
N ASN A 155 31.27 0.86 40.35
CA ASN A 155 30.24 -0.04 40.83
C ASN A 155 30.16 -1.36 40.06
N LEU A 156 30.58 -1.39 38.78
CA LEU A 156 30.57 -2.60 37.98
C LEU A 156 31.79 -3.49 38.23
N THR A 157 31.56 -4.79 38.33
CA THR A 157 32.59 -5.82 38.32
C THR A 157 33.26 -5.94 36.93
N TYR A 158 34.43 -6.58 36.87
CA TYR A 158 35.11 -6.79 35.59
C TYR A 158 34.25 -7.54 34.54
N PRO A 159 33.54 -8.63 34.88
CA PRO A 159 32.66 -9.30 33.91
C PRO A 159 31.52 -8.41 33.38
N GLU A 160 30.91 -7.58 34.25
CA GLU A 160 29.84 -6.63 33.86
C GLU A 160 30.39 -5.55 32.93
N LYS A 161 31.58 -4.99 33.21
CA LYS A 161 32.24 -4.05 32.30
C LYS A 161 32.51 -4.64 30.93
N GLU A 162 33.00 -5.89 30.87
CA GLU A 162 33.24 -6.59 29.61
C GLU A 162 31.94 -6.90 28.86
N ALA A 163 30.88 -7.27 29.57
CA ALA A 163 29.57 -7.49 28.96
C ALA A 163 29.02 -6.22 28.33
N ALA A 164 29.03 -5.10 29.08
CA ALA A 164 28.58 -3.80 28.58
C ALA A 164 29.40 -3.36 27.37
N ARG A 165 30.75 -3.42 27.46
CA ARG A 165 31.66 -3.04 26.37
C ARG A 165 31.39 -3.88 25.10
N LYS A 166 31.25 -5.20 25.21
CA LYS A 166 31.03 -6.10 24.07
C LYS A 166 29.65 -5.86 23.46
N SER A 167 28.64 -5.63 24.26
CA SER A 167 27.29 -5.30 23.77
C SER A 167 27.28 -3.99 22.97
N MET A 168 27.90 -2.94 23.51
CA MET A 168 28.00 -1.66 22.81
C MET A 168 28.78 -1.77 21.49
N LEU A 169 29.91 -2.54 21.49
CA LEU A 169 30.66 -2.79 20.26
C LEU A 169 29.83 -3.54 19.21
N ALA A 170 29.03 -4.52 19.64
CA ALA A 170 28.15 -5.28 18.72
C ALA A 170 27.08 -4.36 18.12
N ILE A 171 26.42 -3.55 18.94
CA ILE A 171 25.43 -2.57 18.49
C ILE A 171 26.05 -1.60 17.48
N SER A 172 27.21 -1.00 17.81
CA SER A 172 27.90 -0.07 16.91
C SER A 172 28.23 -0.68 15.54
N GLN A 173 28.54 -1.97 15.47
CA GLN A 173 28.78 -2.65 14.18
C GLN A 173 27.47 -2.84 13.38
N VAL A 174 26.37 -3.11 14.07
CA VAL A 174 25.04 -3.21 13.44
C VAL A 174 24.63 -1.86 12.86
N GLU A 175 24.79 -0.77 13.64
CA GLU A 175 24.43 0.59 13.23
C GLU A 175 25.16 1.01 11.94
N VAL A 176 26.45 0.71 11.83
CA VAL A 176 27.23 0.98 10.59
C VAL A 176 26.64 0.24 9.38
N ALA A 177 26.24 -1.02 9.56
CA ALA A 177 25.65 -1.81 8.48
C ALA A 177 24.26 -1.29 8.08
N VAL A 178 23.41 -0.99 9.06
CA VAL A 178 22.03 -0.48 8.88
C VAL A 178 22.06 0.90 8.22
N LYS A 179 22.89 1.80 8.70
CA LYS A 179 23.13 3.11 8.07
C LYS A 179 23.52 2.98 6.60
N THR A 180 24.44 2.08 6.28
CA THR A 180 24.90 1.86 4.91
C THR A 180 23.79 1.29 4.03
N PHE A 181 22.97 0.38 4.57
CA PHE A 181 21.82 -0.18 3.86
C PHE A 181 20.81 0.93 3.51
N TRP A 182 20.37 1.70 4.49
CA TRP A 182 19.39 2.76 4.30
C TRP A 182 19.90 3.86 3.37
N GLY A 183 21.17 4.24 3.46
CA GLY A 183 21.78 5.24 2.59
C GLY A 183 21.83 4.83 1.11
N LYS A 184 21.77 3.51 0.84
CA LYS A 184 21.82 2.95 -0.52
C LYS A 184 20.50 2.34 -1.01
N VAL A 185 19.44 2.38 -0.22
CA VAL A 185 18.15 1.77 -0.59
C VAL A 185 17.60 2.37 -1.88
N GLY A 186 17.79 3.67 -2.10
CA GLY A 186 17.35 4.38 -3.31
C GLY A 186 18.06 3.94 -4.59
N ASP A 187 19.25 3.35 -4.51
CA ASP A 187 19.97 2.82 -5.67
C ASP A 187 19.25 1.60 -6.28
N ARG A 188 18.54 0.84 -5.45
CA ARG A 188 17.80 -0.35 -5.86
C ARG A 188 16.31 -0.10 -6.06
N LEU A 189 15.76 0.84 -5.32
CA LEU A 189 14.35 1.21 -5.30
C LEU A 189 14.22 2.71 -5.60
N PRO A 190 14.30 3.11 -6.89
CA PRO A 190 14.52 4.50 -7.28
C PRO A 190 13.21 5.32 -7.27
N LYS A 191 12.54 5.33 -6.12
CA LYS A 191 11.37 6.17 -5.85
C LYS A 191 11.76 7.29 -4.88
N PRO A 192 11.38 8.56 -5.16
CA PRO A 192 11.72 9.69 -4.30
C PRO A 192 11.29 9.52 -2.84
N GLU A 193 10.10 8.94 -2.59
CA GLU A 193 9.64 8.64 -1.24
C GLU A 193 10.47 7.58 -0.53
N ILE A 194 11.00 6.59 -1.25
CA ILE A 194 11.89 5.56 -0.68
C ILE A 194 13.27 6.16 -0.39
N GLN A 195 13.77 7.00 -1.31
CA GLN A 195 15.01 7.74 -1.10
C GLN A 195 14.91 8.64 0.13
N GLY A 196 13.78 9.34 0.31
CA GLY A 196 13.51 10.17 1.48
C GLY A 196 13.53 9.37 2.78
N VAL A 197 12.86 8.23 2.83
CA VAL A 197 12.88 7.31 3.97
C VAL A 197 14.31 6.84 4.22
N GLY A 198 15.01 6.36 3.19
CA GLY A 198 16.37 5.86 3.31
C GLY A 198 17.35 6.91 3.87
N ALA A 199 17.28 8.15 3.40
CA ALA A 199 18.10 9.25 3.89
C ALA A 199 17.82 9.55 5.36
N THR A 200 16.55 9.62 5.76
CA THR A 200 16.13 9.91 7.13
C THR A 200 16.57 8.81 8.11
N PHE A 201 16.39 7.53 7.74
CA PHE A 201 16.86 6.41 8.56
C PHE A 201 18.38 6.37 8.63
N SER A 202 19.08 6.56 7.51
CA SER A 202 20.55 6.58 7.49
C SER A 202 21.12 7.69 8.38
N GLU A 203 20.47 8.84 8.45
CA GLU A 203 20.84 9.94 9.33
C GLU A 203 20.56 9.61 10.80
N SER A 204 19.42 8.97 11.07
CA SER A 204 19.05 8.51 12.43
C SER A 204 20.08 7.54 13.00
N GLU A 205 20.58 6.59 12.21
CA GLU A 205 21.60 5.59 12.61
C GLU A 205 23.00 6.20 12.79
N GLN A 206 23.19 7.47 12.48
CA GLN A 206 24.46 8.18 12.69
C GLN A 206 24.52 8.92 14.04
N ARG A 207 23.39 9.14 14.68
CA ARG A 207 23.29 9.86 15.95
C ARG A 207 23.71 9.01 17.12
#